data_9a534d9310b3a0cee205e73816abb3ae
#
_entry.id   9a534d9310b3a0cee205e73816abb3ae
#
_cell.length_a   1.000
_cell.length_b   1.000
_cell.length_c   1.000
_cell.angle_alpha   90.00
_cell.angle_beta   90.00
_cell.angle_gamma   90.00
#
_symmetry.space_group_name_H-M   'P 1'
#
loop_
_entity.id
_entity.type
_entity.pdbx_description
1 polymer ?
#
loop_
_entity_poly.entity_id
_entity_poly.type
_entity_poly.pdbx_seq_one_letter_code
_entity_poly.pdbx_strand_id
1 'polypeptide(L)'
;LKIMVNTFYGANANPYITYGDMGVGVAITAIARWLLLSGVDIIRGRYGEDAVVYVHTDGINTNVDVDVDWVVGRLRALMEHKIPDSESEHIAMDKDYFKEGVWLQVGNYVLRNEDGSLTKHGSTFKATSRSKFYLKVLDKLVGGRLDNTINNTFIDKLYDFKEYELDDFVMRSSMHRPLEEYKSETDLTVQLIHKCIAIGIEPSEGNTYYYVKAKDGYKLLETVDNIEDIDMRYYWDTINTLLDKFGLKRYIRKRPSLTLIDKKQQSLMEWM
;
A
#
# COMPACT_ATOMS: atom_id res chain seq x y z
N LEU A 1 5.20 24.35 13.14
CA LEU A 1 5.58 23.62 14.36
C LEU A 1 5.81 22.13 14.09
N LYS A 2 4.83 21.38 13.51
CA LYS A 2 4.95 19.93 13.21
C LYS A 2 6.22 19.57 12.43
N ILE A 3 6.60 20.36 11.41
CA ILE A 3 7.83 20.14 10.63
C ILE A 3 9.06 20.28 11.52
N MET A 4 9.13 21.29 12.38
CA MET A 4 10.28 21.49 13.28
C MET A 4 10.43 20.34 14.27
N VAL A 5 9.34 19.86 14.87
CA VAL A 5 9.36 18.72 15.81
C VAL A 5 9.82 17.44 15.10
N ASN A 6 9.31 17.16 13.90
CA ASN A 6 9.73 16.00 13.11
C ASN A 6 11.19 16.10 12.67
N THR A 7 11.66 17.31 12.31
CA THR A 7 13.07 17.56 11.96
C THR A 7 13.98 17.36 13.17
N PHE A 8 13.58 17.85 14.35
CA PHE A 8 14.32 17.65 15.59
C PHE A 8 14.46 16.17 15.94
N TYR A 9 13.35 15.41 15.89
CA TYR A 9 13.38 13.96 16.07
C TYR A 9 14.28 13.29 15.04
N GLY A 10 14.11 13.61 13.74
CA GLY A 10 14.91 13.03 12.65
C GLY A 10 16.40 13.33 12.79
N ALA A 11 16.76 14.51 13.26
CA ALA A 11 18.14 14.90 13.54
C ALA A 11 18.74 14.05 14.68
N ASN A 12 18.02 13.87 15.78
CA ASN A 12 18.47 13.06 16.91
C ASN A 12 18.54 11.56 16.58
N ALA A 13 17.64 11.06 15.73
CA ALA A 13 17.62 9.65 15.34
C ALA A 13 18.58 9.30 14.19
N ASN A 14 19.33 10.28 13.64
CA ASN A 14 20.22 10.07 12.51
C ASN A 14 21.67 9.94 12.97
N PRO A 15 22.34 8.76 12.80
CA PRO A 15 23.71 8.54 13.25
C PRO A 15 24.76 9.37 12.50
N TYR A 16 24.41 10.02 11.40
CA TYR A 16 25.31 10.84 10.58
C TYR A 16 25.26 12.34 10.94
N ILE A 17 24.39 12.73 11.87
CA ILE A 17 24.31 14.12 12.32
C ILE A 17 25.17 14.32 13.58
N THR A 18 26.16 15.17 13.48
CA THR A 18 27.18 15.40 14.51
C THR A 18 26.61 15.89 15.85
N TYR A 19 25.47 16.59 15.83
CA TYR A 19 24.81 17.14 17.01
C TYR A 19 23.57 16.34 17.43
N GLY A 20 23.31 15.19 16.78
CA GLY A 20 22.21 14.32 17.13
C GLY A 20 22.54 13.46 18.36
N ASP A 21 21.56 13.27 19.23
CA ASP A 21 21.63 12.32 20.34
C ASP A 21 20.71 11.12 20.08
N MET A 22 21.33 10.01 19.72
CA MET A 22 20.62 8.76 19.46
C MET A 22 19.82 8.29 20.68
N GLY A 23 20.30 8.57 21.90
CA GLY A 23 19.58 8.24 23.13
C GLY A 23 18.26 9.00 23.23
N VAL A 24 18.26 10.27 22.87
CA VAL A 24 17.04 11.09 22.80
C VAL A 24 16.07 10.55 21.75
N GLY A 25 16.56 10.22 20.54
CA GLY A 25 15.73 9.64 19.50
C GLY A 25 15.07 8.31 19.93
N VAL A 26 15.83 7.42 20.58
CA VAL A 26 15.32 6.16 21.12
C VAL A 26 14.32 6.40 22.25
N ALA A 27 14.59 7.33 23.17
CA ALA A 27 13.70 7.65 24.27
C ALA A 27 12.35 8.18 23.79
N ILE A 28 12.33 9.10 22.81
CA ILE A 28 11.09 9.64 22.22
C ILE A 28 10.22 8.50 21.67
N THR A 29 10.80 7.59 20.88
CA THR A 29 10.04 6.47 20.31
C THR A 29 9.59 5.45 21.33
N ALA A 30 10.39 5.22 22.38
CA ALA A 30 10.05 4.30 23.46
C ALA A 30 8.85 4.83 24.28
N ILE A 31 8.87 6.12 24.62
CA ILE A 31 7.78 6.78 25.36
C ILE A 31 6.51 6.81 24.51
N ALA A 32 6.60 7.20 23.23
CA ALA A 32 5.46 7.23 22.33
C ALA A 32 4.81 5.84 22.20
N ARG A 33 5.62 4.78 22.04
CA ARG A 33 5.13 3.39 21.98
C ARG A 33 4.49 2.97 23.30
N TRP A 34 5.09 3.32 24.42
CA TRP A 34 4.55 3.00 25.73
C TRP A 34 3.20 3.70 25.96
N LEU A 35 3.06 4.98 25.62
CA LEU A 35 1.80 5.72 25.71
C LEU A 35 0.72 5.09 24.81
N LEU A 36 1.06 4.74 23.57
CA LEU A 36 0.16 4.11 22.64
C LEU A 36 -0.37 2.77 23.17
N LEU A 37 0.52 1.90 23.66
CA LEU A 37 0.14 0.60 24.23
C LEU A 37 -0.66 0.76 25.53
N SER A 38 -0.31 1.72 26.37
CA SER A 38 -1.09 2.06 27.57
C SER A 38 -2.50 2.55 27.19
N GLY A 39 -2.65 3.33 26.12
CA GLY A 39 -3.94 3.73 25.59
C GLY A 39 -4.78 2.52 25.14
N VAL A 40 -4.15 1.55 24.46
CA VAL A 40 -4.81 0.28 24.09
C VAL A 40 -5.32 -0.46 25.31
N ASP A 41 -4.48 -0.62 26.35
CA ASP A 41 -4.84 -1.33 27.59
C ASP A 41 -5.96 -0.60 28.34
N ILE A 42 -5.91 0.72 28.42
CA ILE A 42 -6.97 1.56 29.02
C ILE A 42 -8.30 1.37 28.29
N ILE A 43 -8.29 1.41 26.96
CA ILE A 43 -9.49 1.22 26.14
C ILE A 43 -10.05 -0.18 26.32
N ARG A 44 -9.21 -1.22 26.23
CA ARG A 44 -9.62 -2.61 26.42
C ARG A 44 -10.19 -2.86 27.82
N GLY A 45 -9.56 -2.28 28.84
CA GLY A 45 -10.03 -2.42 30.23
C GLY A 45 -11.43 -1.86 30.47
N ARG A 46 -11.87 -0.83 29.71
CA ARG A 46 -13.20 -0.22 29.86
C ARG A 46 -14.22 -0.78 28.86
N TYR A 47 -13.80 -1.03 27.61
CA TYR A 47 -14.71 -1.33 26.51
C TYR A 47 -14.66 -2.79 26.04
N GLY A 48 -13.74 -3.58 26.58
CA GLY A 48 -13.54 -5.01 26.25
C GLY A 48 -12.34 -5.25 25.32
N GLU A 49 -11.84 -6.48 25.31
CA GLU A 49 -10.64 -6.88 24.55
C GLU A 49 -10.77 -6.64 23.05
N ASP A 50 -11.97 -6.84 22.49
CA ASP A 50 -12.24 -6.70 21.06
C ASP A 50 -12.52 -5.25 20.64
N ALA A 51 -12.53 -4.29 21.59
CA ALA A 51 -12.80 -2.88 21.29
C ALA A 51 -11.75 -2.24 20.38
N VAL A 52 -10.48 -2.68 20.48
CA VAL A 52 -9.40 -2.19 19.64
C VAL A 52 -9.18 -3.14 18.47
N VAL A 53 -9.43 -2.66 17.26
CA VAL A 53 -9.35 -3.46 16.03
C VAL A 53 -8.03 -3.31 15.27
N TYR A 54 -7.36 -2.14 15.41
CA TYR A 54 -6.10 -1.89 14.74
C TYR A 54 -5.31 -0.78 15.41
N VAL A 55 -3.97 -0.93 15.43
CA VAL A 55 -3.04 0.07 15.99
C VAL A 55 -1.90 0.29 15.00
N HIS A 56 -1.58 1.55 14.73
CA HIS A 56 -0.48 1.88 13.84
C HIS A 56 0.11 3.25 14.18
N THR A 57 1.43 3.30 14.34
CA THR A 57 2.23 4.51 14.63
C THR A 57 1.74 5.24 15.89
N ASP A 58 0.77 6.14 15.74
CA ASP A 58 0.19 7.02 16.77
C ASP A 58 -1.35 6.90 16.85
N GLY A 59 -1.95 6.03 16.03
CA GLY A 59 -3.40 5.87 15.94
C GLY A 59 -3.90 4.54 16.51
N ILE A 60 -5.04 4.59 17.18
CA ILE A 60 -5.81 3.44 17.68
C ILE A 60 -7.18 3.46 17.00
N ASN A 61 -7.49 2.40 16.25
CA ASN A 61 -8.82 2.23 15.66
C ASN A 61 -9.66 1.30 16.53
N THR A 62 -10.89 1.73 16.81
CA THR A 62 -11.83 1.00 17.65
C THR A 62 -13.13 0.71 16.92
N ASN A 63 -13.82 -0.35 17.30
CA ASN A 63 -15.17 -0.67 16.82
C ASN A 63 -16.28 -0.18 17.77
N VAL A 64 -15.90 0.62 18.75
CA VAL A 64 -16.79 1.23 19.73
C VAL A 64 -16.54 2.73 19.81
N ASP A 65 -17.53 3.48 20.26
CA ASP A 65 -17.39 4.91 20.52
C ASP A 65 -16.65 5.12 21.85
N VAL A 66 -15.39 5.58 21.76
CA VAL A 66 -14.50 5.78 22.91
C VAL A 66 -14.61 7.21 23.43
N ASP A 67 -14.75 7.34 24.74
CA ASP A 67 -14.62 8.60 25.45
C ASP A 67 -13.14 9.02 25.50
N VAL A 68 -12.73 9.82 24.52
CA VAL A 68 -11.31 10.21 24.33
C VAL A 68 -10.81 11.04 25.50
N ASP A 69 -11.62 11.94 26.07
CA ASP A 69 -11.21 12.78 27.20
C ASP A 69 -10.90 11.93 28.44
N TRP A 70 -11.70 10.89 28.66
CA TRP A 70 -11.40 9.94 29.74
C TRP A 70 -10.11 9.17 29.49
N VAL A 71 -9.85 8.69 28.26
CA VAL A 71 -8.60 7.97 27.91
C VAL A 71 -7.39 8.91 28.12
N VAL A 72 -7.47 10.12 27.62
CA VAL A 72 -6.42 11.14 27.76
C VAL A 72 -6.16 11.45 29.25
N GLY A 73 -7.22 11.62 30.05
CA GLY A 73 -7.09 11.80 31.50
C GLY A 73 -6.37 10.65 32.19
N ARG A 74 -6.64 9.40 31.79
CA ARG A 74 -5.94 8.22 32.33
C ARG A 74 -4.48 8.16 31.90
N LEU A 75 -4.19 8.50 30.64
CA LEU A 75 -2.81 8.54 30.12
C LEU A 75 -1.98 9.63 30.83
N ARG A 76 -2.56 10.81 31.06
CA ARG A 76 -1.92 11.91 31.81
C ARG A 76 -1.57 11.48 33.22
N ALA A 77 -2.52 10.92 33.96
CA ALA A 77 -2.29 10.42 35.32
C ALA A 77 -1.21 9.31 35.37
N LEU A 78 -1.19 8.42 34.34
CA LEU A 78 -0.17 7.37 34.24
C LEU A 78 1.21 7.99 33.95
N MET A 79 1.29 8.99 33.08
CA MET A 79 2.54 9.70 32.76
C MET A 79 3.12 10.38 33.98
N GLU A 80 2.32 11.17 34.71
CA GLU A 80 2.71 11.84 35.95
C GLU A 80 3.22 10.87 37.01
N HIS A 81 2.54 9.72 37.13
CA HIS A 81 2.97 8.70 38.11
C HIS A 81 4.30 8.04 37.73
N LYS A 82 4.56 7.82 36.43
CA LYS A 82 5.77 7.11 35.96
C LYS A 82 6.95 8.05 35.72
N ILE A 83 6.68 9.26 35.29
CA ILE A 83 7.65 10.28 34.96
C ILE A 83 7.22 11.59 35.70
N PRO A 84 7.55 11.73 36.98
CA PRO A 84 7.26 12.96 37.72
C PRO A 84 7.84 14.17 36.98
N ASP A 85 7.18 15.29 37.10
CA ASP A 85 7.54 16.58 36.46
C ASP A 85 7.45 16.53 34.90
N SER A 86 6.76 15.52 34.35
CA SER A 86 6.47 15.50 32.91
C SER A 86 5.38 16.50 32.55
N GLU A 87 5.47 17.05 31.32
CA GLU A 87 4.44 17.94 30.75
C GLU A 87 3.27 17.13 30.25
N SER A 88 2.61 16.36 31.14
CA SER A 88 1.54 15.40 30.79
C SER A 88 0.30 16.08 30.18
N GLU A 89 0.08 17.38 30.46
CA GLU A 89 -0.99 18.19 29.91
C GLU A 89 -0.97 18.30 28.38
N HIS A 90 0.19 18.09 27.77
CA HIS A 90 0.34 18.11 26.31
C HIS A 90 -0.10 16.79 25.63
N ILE A 91 -0.39 15.73 26.40
CA ILE A 91 -0.97 14.53 25.82
C ILE A 91 -2.39 14.87 25.34
N ALA A 92 -2.63 14.69 24.04
CA ALA A 92 -3.93 14.90 23.40
C ALA A 92 -4.18 13.81 22.37
N MET A 93 -5.45 13.56 22.10
CA MET A 93 -5.90 12.64 21.03
C MET A 93 -7.06 13.29 20.31
N ASP A 94 -7.00 13.27 18.98
CA ASP A 94 -8.12 13.63 18.13
C ASP A 94 -8.98 12.39 17.82
N LYS A 95 -10.25 12.60 17.46
CA LYS A 95 -11.18 11.53 17.18
C LYS A 95 -11.85 11.74 15.83
N ASP A 96 -11.66 10.73 14.98
CA ASP A 96 -12.32 10.65 13.69
C ASP A 96 -13.31 9.48 13.65
N TYR A 97 -14.40 9.64 12.90
CA TYR A 97 -15.43 8.63 12.73
C TYR A 97 -15.41 8.05 11.31
N PHE A 98 -15.50 6.73 11.23
CA PHE A 98 -15.59 6.00 9.97
C PHE A 98 -16.70 4.96 10.06
N LYS A 99 -17.46 4.79 8.98
CA LYS A 99 -18.52 3.77 8.93
C LYS A 99 -17.97 2.35 8.94
N GLU A 100 -16.90 2.14 8.17
CA GLU A 100 -16.32 0.82 7.93
C GLU A 100 -14.84 0.93 7.60
N GLY A 101 -14.09 -0.16 7.84
CA GLY A 101 -12.68 -0.23 7.49
C GLY A 101 -12.24 -1.61 6.99
N VAL A 102 -11.28 -1.63 6.08
CA VAL A 102 -10.59 -2.83 5.60
C VAL A 102 -9.10 -2.66 5.82
N TRP A 103 -8.53 -3.47 6.69
CA TRP A 103 -7.11 -3.51 6.98
C TRP A 103 -6.47 -4.69 6.25
N LEU A 104 -5.51 -4.42 5.35
CA LEU A 104 -4.86 -5.43 4.51
C LEU A 104 -3.57 -5.95 5.15
N GLN A 105 -2.79 -5.05 5.66
CA GLN A 105 -1.52 -5.29 6.36
C GLN A 105 -1.13 -4.05 7.14
N VAL A 106 -0.09 -4.15 7.97
CA VAL A 106 0.42 -3.01 8.75
C VAL A 106 0.66 -1.79 7.84
N GLY A 107 0.06 -0.65 8.18
CA GLY A 107 0.17 0.59 7.43
C GLY A 107 -0.60 0.65 6.11
N ASN A 108 -1.38 -0.38 5.74
CA ASN A 108 -2.18 -0.40 4.52
C ASN A 108 -3.64 -0.73 4.84
N TYR A 109 -4.50 0.27 4.76
CA TYR A 109 -5.92 0.15 5.07
C TYR A 109 -6.76 1.16 4.30
N VAL A 110 -8.05 0.88 4.22
CA VAL A 110 -9.06 1.77 3.63
C VAL A 110 -10.18 1.97 4.63
N LEU A 111 -10.57 3.21 4.81
CA LEU A 111 -11.69 3.61 5.67
C LEU A 111 -12.78 4.23 4.83
N ARG A 112 -14.03 3.89 5.09
CA ARG A 112 -15.21 4.54 4.50
C ARG A 112 -15.68 5.64 5.45
N ASN A 113 -15.60 6.87 4.96
CA ASN A 113 -16.05 8.06 5.69
C ASN A 113 -17.57 8.09 5.84
N GLU A 114 -18.08 8.99 6.66
CA GLU A 114 -19.53 9.16 6.88
C GLU A 114 -20.28 9.59 5.61
N ASP A 115 -19.65 10.36 4.74
CA ASP A 115 -20.16 10.79 3.44
C ASP A 115 -20.10 9.70 2.35
N GLY A 116 -19.54 8.52 2.67
CA GLY A 116 -19.35 7.39 1.77
C GLY A 116 -18.05 7.44 0.96
N SER A 117 -17.27 8.49 1.02
CA SER A 117 -15.95 8.57 0.39
C SER A 117 -14.95 7.60 1.05
N LEU A 118 -13.88 7.25 0.32
CA LEU A 118 -12.87 6.31 0.81
C LEU A 118 -11.55 7.03 1.09
N THR A 119 -11.07 6.90 2.32
CA THR A 119 -9.71 7.29 2.71
C THR A 119 -8.80 6.08 2.62
N LYS A 120 -7.79 6.15 1.72
CA LYS A 120 -6.83 5.07 1.47
C LYS A 120 -5.47 5.40 2.06
N HIS A 121 -4.95 4.52 2.91
CA HIS A 121 -3.63 4.65 3.52
C HIS A 121 -2.66 3.56 3.08
N GLY A 122 -1.39 3.95 2.90
CA GLY A 122 -0.27 3.06 2.67
C GLY A 122 0.19 2.93 1.23
N SER A 123 1.36 2.31 1.06
CA SER A 123 2.06 2.17 -0.22
C SER A 123 1.33 1.25 -1.21
N THR A 124 0.49 0.34 -0.72
CA THR A 124 -0.32 -0.56 -1.56
C THR A 124 -1.25 0.21 -2.50
N PHE A 125 -1.73 1.39 -2.08
CA PHE A 125 -2.66 2.23 -2.84
C PHE A 125 -1.98 3.33 -3.68
N LYS A 126 -0.65 3.44 -3.61
CA LYS A 126 0.10 4.44 -4.38
C LYS A 126 0.39 3.94 -5.79
N ALA A 127 0.06 4.78 -6.78
CA ALA A 127 0.20 4.46 -8.21
C ALA A 127 1.65 4.56 -8.75
N THR A 128 2.65 4.83 -7.91
CA THR A 128 3.99 5.21 -8.37
C THR A 128 4.72 4.14 -9.18
N SER A 129 4.44 2.85 -8.97
CA SER A 129 5.08 1.74 -9.70
C SER A 129 4.10 0.62 -10.07
N ARG A 130 2.80 0.87 -9.94
CA ARG A 130 1.75 -0.13 -10.16
C ARG A 130 0.98 0.17 -11.45
N SER A 131 0.59 -0.88 -12.17
CA SER A 131 -0.30 -0.75 -13.32
C SER A 131 -1.71 -0.31 -12.89
N LYS A 132 -2.45 0.32 -13.79
CA LYS A 132 -3.87 0.62 -13.56
C LYS A 132 -4.69 -0.66 -13.32
N PHE A 133 -4.33 -1.76 -13.96
CA PHE A 133 -4.90 -3.09 -13.71
C PHE A 133 -4.85 -3.46 -12.22
N TYR A 134 -3.66 -3.36 -11.62
CA TYR A 134 -3.50 -3.64 -10.19
C TYR A 134 -4.43 -2.80 -9.33
N LEU A 135 -4.51 -1.49 -9.61
CA LEU A 135 -5.35 -0.57 -8.85
C LEU A 135 -6.84 -0.86 -9.06
N LYS A 136 -7.28 -1.15 -10.30
CA LYS A 136 -8.66 -1.53 -10.59
C LYS A 136 -9.07 -2.80 -9.85
N VAL A 137 -8.23 -3.84 -9.84
CA VAL A 137 -8.49 -5.08 -9.09
C VAL A 137 -8.53 -4.82 -7.59
N LEU A 138 -7.58 -4.02 -7.08
CA LEU A 138 -7.52 -3.63 -5.68
C LEU A 138 -8.80 -2.88 -5.25
N ASP A 139 -9.24 -1.91 -6.04
CA ASP A 139 -10.44 -1.11 -5.76
C ASP A 139 -11.71 -1.97 -5.81
N LYS A 140 -11.82 -2.86 -6.79
CA LYS A 140 -12.91 -3.85 -6.84
C LYS A 140 -12.94 -4.71 -5.56
N LEU A 141 -11.78 -5.23 -5.11
CA LEU A 141 -11.70 -6.05 -3.89
C LEU A 141 -12.03 -5.26 -2.61
N VAL A 142 -11.55 -4.02 -2.50
CA VAL A 142 -11.91 -3.13 -1.37
C VAL A 142 -13.42 -2.90 -1.33
N GLY A 143 -14.02 -2.49 -2.45
CA GLY A 143 -15.47 -2.30 -2.55
C GLY A 143 -16.24 -3.58 -2.22
N GLY A 144 -15.83 -4.70 -2.81
CA GLY A 144 -16.46 -6.00 -2.54
C GLY A 144 -16.38 -6.44 -1.07
N ARG A 145 -15.31 -6.09 -0.36
CA ARG A 145 -15.20 -6.33 1.09
C ARG A 145 -16.13 -5.42 1.88
N LEU A 146 -16.12 -4.12 1.60
CA LEU A 146 -16.95 -3.13 2.27
C LEU A 146 -18.46 -3.40 2.04
N ASP A 147 -18.83 -3.82 0.83
CA ASP A 147 -20.22 -4.07 0.46
C ASP A 147 -20.67 -5.54 0.70
N ASN A 148 -19.76 -6.39 1.21
CA ASN A 148 -19.98 -7.82 1.42
C ASN A 148 -20.49 -8.57 0.16
N THR A 149 -20.00 -8.19 -1.02
CA THR A 149 -20.45 -8.72 -2.32
C THR A 149 -19.52 -9.78 -2.91
N ILE A 150 -18.43 -10.15 -2.22
CA ILE A 150 -17.44 -11.10 -2.71
C ILE A 150 -18.02 -12.52 -2.76
N ASN A 151 -18.23 -13.01 -3.96
CA ASN A 151 -18.68 -14.36 -4.28
C ASN A 151 -17.99 -14.88 -5.56
N ASN A 152 -18.31 -16.08 -6.00
CA ASN A 152 -17.69 -16.68 -7.20
C ASN A 152 -17.89 -15.82 -8.45
N THR A 153 -19.07 -15.26 -8.68
CA THR A 153 -19.37 -14.42 -9.85
C THR A 153 -18.55 -13.12 -9.81
N PHE A 154 -18.38 -12.52 -8.63
CA PHE A 154 -17.51 -11.37 -8.45
C PHE A 154 -16.06 -11.72 -8.80
N ILE A 155 -15.57 -12.84 -8.32
CA ILE A 155 -14.20 -13.33 -8.60
C ILE A 155 -14.01 -13.67 -10.08
N ASP A 156 -15.03 -14.26 -10.75
CA ASP A 156 -14.97 -14.55 -12.20
C ASP A 156 -14.69 -13.29 -13.01
N LYS A 157 -15.33 -12.16 -12.65
CA LYS A 157 -15.11 -10.87 -13.31
C LYS A 157 -13.70 -10.30 -13.08
N LEU A 158 -13.02 -10.61 -11.96
CA LEU A 158 -11.63 -10.18 -11.78
C LEU A 158 -10.68 -10.87 -12.76
N TYR A 159 -10.97 -12.13 -13.12
CA TYR A 159 -10.17 -12.93 -14.07
C TYR A 159 -10.65 -12.81 -15.51
N ASP A 160 -11.65 -11.99 -15.79
CA ASP A 160 -12.08 -11.71 -17.16
C ASP A 160 -11.25 -10.56 -17.75
N PHE A 161 -10.14 -10.93 -18.41
CA PHE A 161 -9.22 -9.97 -19.00
C PHE A 161 -9.80 -9.16 -20.17
N LYS A 162 -11.00 -9.53 -20.67
CA LYS A 162 -11.71 -8.74 -21.69
C LYS A 162 -12.21 -7.38 -21.19
N GLU A 163 -12.34 -7.23 -19.87
CA GLU A 163 -12.75 -5.97 -19.26
C GLU A 163 -11.60 -4.95 -19.11
N TYR A 164 -10.37 -5.29 -19.58
CA TYR A 164 -9.19 -4.47 -19.42
C TYR A 164 -8.59 -4.10 -20.76
N GLU A 165 -8.14 -2.86 -20.86
CA GLU A 165 -7.48 -2.30 -22.05
C GLU A 165 -5.95 -2.38 -21.92
N LEU A 166 -5.20 -2.20 -23.02
CA LEU A 166 -3.74 -2.17 -23.02
C LEU A 166 -3.17 -1.20 -21.96
N ASP A 167 -3.76 -0.02 -21.87
CA ASP A 167 -3.34 1.02 -20.93
C ASP A 167 -3.48 0.60 -19.44
N ASP A 168 -4.35 -0.35 -19.13
CA ASP A 168 -4.47 -0.89 -17.78
C ASP A 168 -3.23 -1.68 -17.33
N PHE A 169 -2.54 -2.29 -18.28
CA PHE A 169 -1.36 -3.12 -18.00
C PHE A 169 -0.06 -2.35 -17.96
N VAL A 170 -0.09 -1.06 -18.31
CA VAL A 170 1.10 -0.21 -18.34
C VAL A 170 1.61 0.08 -16.94
N MET A 171 2.90 -0.14 -16.76
CA MET A 171 3.67 0.19 -15.58
C MET A 171 4.67 1.29 -15.90
N ARG A 172 5.27 1.90 -14.89
CA ARG A 172 6.29 2.93 -15.07
C ARG A 172 7.50 2.70 -14.17
N SER A 173 8.66 3.06 -14.69
CA SER A 173 9.91 3.12 -13.94
C SER A 173 10.64 4.43 -14.26
N SER A 174 11.20 5.10 -13.27
CA SER A 174 11.90 6.36 -13.45
C SER A 174 13.39 6.18 -13.19
N MET A 175 14.19 6.84 -14.01
CA MET A 175 15.63 6.93 -13.84
C MET A 175 15.94 8.05 -12.84
N HIS A 176 16.41 7.69 -11.64
CA HIS A 176 16.63 8.62 -10.53
C HIS A 176 18.12 9.00 -10.32
N ARG A 177 19.01 8.45 -11.13
CA ARG A 177 20.46 8.67 -11.05
C ARG A 177 21.08 8.38 -12.41
N PRO A 178 22.31 8.86 -12.68
CA PRO A 178 23.04 8.54 -13.90
C PRO A 178 23.18 7.04 -14.12
N LEU A 179 23.28 6.61 -15.39
CA LEU A 179 23.30 5.18 -15.74
C LEU A 179 24.47 4.45 -15.09
N GLU A 180 25.62 5.10 -14.97
CA GLU A 180 26.88 4.55 -14.42
C GLU A 180 26.76 4.19 -12.93
N GLU A 181 25.78 4.74 -12.23
CA GLU A 181 25.53 4.46 -10.82
C GLU A 181 24.67 3.22 -10.58
N TYR A 182 24.07 2.66 -11.63
CA TYR A 182 23.33 1.39 -11.51
C TYR A 182 24.30 0.21 -11.50
N LYS A 183 24.33 -0.54 -10.41
CA LYS A 183 25.29 -1.63 -10.18
C LYS A 183 24.90 -2.97 -10.80
N SER A 184 23.67 -3.10 -11.26
CA SER A 184 23.14 -4.41 -11.70
C SER A 184 22.44 -4.28 -13.06
N GLU A 185 22.92 -5.04 -14.03
CA GLU A 185 22.27 -5.19 -15.33
C GLU A 185 20.89 -5.87 -15.25
N THR A 186 20.61 -6.57 -14.14
CA THR A 186 19.30 -7.18 -13.89
C THR A 186 18.28 -6.19 -13.32
N ASP A 187 18.70 -4.96 -12.97
CA ASP A 187 17.80 -3.90 -12.57
C ASP A 187 16.80 -3.60 -13.71
N LEU A 188 15.52 -3.56 -13.40
CA LEU A 188 14.47 -3.30 -14.38
C LEU A 188 14.69 -1.97 -15.11
N THR A 189 15.10 -0.92 -14.39
CA THR A 189 15.35 0.39 -14.99
C THR A 189 16.47 0.32 -16.02
N VAL A 190 17.56 -0.42 -15.72
CA VAL A 190 18.67 -0.63 -16.65
C VAL A 190 18.23 -1.40 -17.90
N GLN A 191 17.43 -2.46 -17.73
CA GLN A 191 16.86 -3.20 -18.87
C GLN A 191 16.00 -2.32 -19.77
N LEU A 192 15.17 -1.43 -19.19
CA LEU A 192 14.36 -0.49 -19.95
C LEU A 192 15.22 0.56 -20.66
N ILE A 193 16.25 1.08 -20.00
CA ILE A 193 17.19 2.04 -20.59
C ILE A 193 17.89 1.42 -21.82
N HIS A 194 18.38 0.20 -21.73
CA HIS A 194 19.00 -0.49 -22.88
C HIS A 194 18.02 -0.65 -24.05
N LYS A 195 16.75 -0.91 -23.76
CA LYS A 195 15.70 -0.97 -24.80
C LYS A 195 15.41 0.40 -25.42
N CYS A 196 15.42 1.46 -24.63
CA CYS A 196 15.29 2.84 -25.13
C CYS A 196 16.43 3.17 -26.11
N ILE A 197 17.67 2.89 -25.74
CA ILE A 197 18.85 3.10 -26.59
C ILE A 197 18.72 2.32 -27.90
N ALA A 198 18.25 1.08 -27.83
CA ALA A 198 18.10 0.21 -29.01
C ALA A 198 17.07 0.75 -30.03
N ILE A 199 16.10 1.57 -29.61
CA ILE A 199 15.12 2.21 -30.48
C ILE A 199 15.40 3.70 -30.72
N GLY A 200 16.61 4.18 -30.35
CA GLY A 200 17.04 5.55 -30.59
C GLY A 200 16.54 6.60 -29.59
N ILE A 201 16.01 6.18 -28.46
CA ILE A 201 15.61 7.08 -27.37
C ILE A 201 16.83 7.27 -26.45
N GLU A 202 17.26 8.52 -26.28
CA GLU A 202 18.36 8.86 -25.39
C GLU A 202 17.88 8.90 -23.93
N PRO A 203 18.46 8.08 -23.03
CA PRO A 203 18.08 8.09 -21.64
C PRO A 203 18.64 9.30 -20.92
N SER A 204 17.87 9.88 -20.01
CA SER A 204 18.35 10.93 -19.12
C SER A 204 17.80 10.79 -17.71
N GLU A 205 18.52 11.31 -16.73
CA GLU A 205 18.07 11.39 -15.35
C GLU A 205 16.76 12.18 -15.26
N GLY A 206 15.82 11.67 -14.47
CA GLY A 206 14.46 12.22 -14.36
C GLY A 206 13.46 11.65 -15.36
N ASN A 207 13.90 10.95 -16.41
CA ASN A 207 12.98 10.33 -17.38
C ASN A 207 12.18 9.19 -16.74
N THR A 208 10.92 9.10 -17.17
CA THR A 208 10.01 8.01 -16.82
C THR A 208 9.73 7.16 -18.05
N TYR A 209 9.98 5.87 -17.92
CA TYR A 209 9.75 4.87 -18.95
C TYR A 209 8.46 4.12 -18.67
N TYR A 210 7.60 4.02 -19.68
CA TYR A 210 6.37 3.24 -19.63
C TYR A 210 6.60 1.88 -20.26
N TYR A 211 6.13 0.83 -19.62
CA TYR A 211 6.41 -0.54 -20.05
C TYR A 211 5.30 -1.49 -19.63
N VAL A 212 5.26 -2.64 -20.26
CA VAL A 212 4.37 -3.76 -19.91
C VAL A 212 5.18 -5.02 -19.63
N LYS A 213 4.61 -5.96 -18.89
CA LYS A 213 5.12 -7.32 -18.80
C LYS A 213 4.59 -8.10 -19.98
N ALA A 214 5.45 -8.37 -20.95
CA ALA A 214 5.17 -9.15 -22.14
C ALA A 214 5.61 -10.60 -21.96
N LYS A 215 5.18 -11.49 -22.89
CA LYS A 215 5.49 -12.94 -22.89
C LYS A 215 6.99 -13.21 -22.92
N ASP A 216 7.75 -12.37 -23.61
CA ASP A 216 9.21 -12.43 -23.80
C ASP A 216 10.02 -11.51 -22.88
N GLY A 217 9.40 -11.00 -21.83
CA GLY A 217 10.05 -10.11 -20.86
C GLY A 217 9.34 -8.76 -20.68
N TYR A 218 10.09 -7.70 -20.40
CA TYR A 218 9.55 -6.35 -20.34
C TYR A 218 9.68 -5.67 -21.71
N LYS A 219 8.61 -5.03 -22.17
CA LYS A 219 8.60 -4.22 -23.41
C LYS A 219 8.28 -2.77 -23.08
N LEU A 220 8.96 -1.83 -23.76
CA LEU A 220 8.56 -0.42 -23.72
C LEU A 220 7.19 -0.28 -24.39
N LEU A 221 6.37 0.62 -23.89
CA LEU A 221 5.02 0.85 -24.41
C LEU A 221 5.03 1.19 -25.91
N GLU A 222 6.03 1.96 -26.35
CA GLU A 222 6.24 2.36 -27.74
C GLU A 222 6.53 1.17 -28.69
N THR A 223 6.86 0.01 -28.15
CA THR A 223 7.15 -1.23 -28.92
C THR A 223 6.07 -2.29 -28.79
N VAL A 224 4.92 -1.95 -28.21
CA VAL A 224 3.79 -2.87 -28.01
C VAL A 224 2.69 -2.53 -28.99
N ASP A 225 2.47 -3.44 -29.93
CA ASP A 225 1.46 -3.24 -30.99
C ASP A 225 0.07 -3.74 -30.54
N ASN A 226 0.03 -4.82 -29.74
CA ASN A 226 -1.21 -5.50 -29.38
C ASN A 226 -1.25 -5.93 -27.92
N ILE A 227 -2.48 -6.01 -27.37
CA ILE A 227 -2.74 -6.56 -26.03
C ILE A 227 -2.30 -8.04 -25.93
N GLU A 228 -2.21 -8.75 -27.06
CA GLU A 228 -1.75 -10.14 -27.14
C GLU A 228 -0.29 -10.35 -26.75
N ASP A 229 0.54 -9.32 -26.84
CA ASP A 229 1.94 -9.34 -26.39
C ASP A 229 2.05 -9.48 -24.87
N ILE A 230 1.02 -9.10 -24.14
CA ILE A 230 1.03 -9.05 -22.68
C ILE A 230 1.06 -10.46 -22.08
N ASP A 231 1.91 -10.65 -21.07
CA ASP A 231 1.91 -11.88 -20.27
C ASP A 231 0.74 -11.90 -19.28
N MET A 232 -0.41 -12.34 -19.70
CA MET A 232 -1.61 -12.44 -18.87
C MET A 232 -1.41 -13.33 -17.63
N ARG A 233 -0.44 -14.24 -17.63
CA ARG A 233 -0.10 -15.07 -16.46
C ARG A 233 0.48 -14.24 -15.33
N TYR A 234 1.28 -13.22 -15.66
CA TYR A 234 1.80 -12.28 -14.68
C TYR A 234 0.66 -11.53 -13.96
N TYR A 235 -0.33 -11.09 -14.72
CA TYR A 235 -1.49 -10.37 -14.17
C TYR A 235 -2.46 -11.31 -13.46
N TRP A 236 -2.56 -12.56 -13.88
CA TRP A 236 -3.26 -13.61 -13.14
C TRP A 236 -2.67 -13.81 -11.73
N ASP A 237 -1.36 -13.88 -11.63
CA ASP A 237 -0.67 -13.99 -10.34
C ASP A 237 -0.83 -12.72 -9.49
N THR A 238 -0.97 -11.57 -10.14
CA THR A 238 -1.28 -10.30 -9.45
C THR A 238 -2.64 -10.39 -8.75
N ILE A 239 -3.66 -10.93 -9.41
CA ILE A 239 -4.98 -11.17 -8.78
C ILE A 239 -4.83 -12.14 -7.61
N ASN A 240 -4.15 -13.28 -7.82
CA ASN A 240 -3.92 -14.27 -6.77
C ASN A 240 -3.23 -13.67 -5.54
N THR A 241 -2.21 -12.83 -5.77
CA THR A 241 -1.48 -12.14 -4.70
C THR A 241 -2.38 -11.16 -3.93
N LEU A 242 -3.26 -10.45 -4.62
CA LEU A 242 -4.22 -9.57 -3.98
C LEU A 242 -5.26 -10.36 -3.19
N LEU A 243 -5.80 -11.44 -3.74
CA LEU A 243 -6.73 -12.32 -3.03
C LEU A 243 -6.11 -12.88 -1.74
N ASP A 244 -4.83 -13.27 -1.77
CA ASP A 244 -4.12 -13.72 -0.57
C ASP A 244 -4.04 -12.59 0.48
N LYS A 245 -3.65 -11.39 0.07
CA LYS A 245 -3.59 -10.21 0.96
C LYS A 245 -4.94 -9.86 1.60
N PHE A 246 -6.03 -10.12 0.90
CA PHE A 246 -7.39 -9.93 1.41
C PHE A 246 -7.90 -11.09 2.27
N GLY A 247 -7.09 -12.14 2.51
CA GLY A 247 -7.51 -13.34 3.23
C GLY A 247 -8.53 -14.19 2.45
N LEU A 248 -8.57 -14.03 1.12
CA LEU A 248 -9.50 -14.68 0.21
C LEU A 248 -8.89 -15.91 -0.46
N LYS A 249 -8.02 -16.65 0.24
CA LYS A 249 -7.26 -17.81 -0.29
C LYS A 249 -8.13 -18.85 -0.98
N ARG A 250 -9.36 -19.06 -0.52
CA ARG A 250 -10.30 -20.01 -1.13
C ARG A 250 -10.69 -19.69 -2.58
N TYR A 251 -10.49 -18.45 -3.01
CA TYR A 251 -10.79 -17.97 -4.36
C TYR A 251 -9.56 -17.91 -5.27
N ILE A 252 -8.38 -18.24 -4.78
CA ILE A 252 -7.16 -18.29 -5.58
C ILE A 252 -7.29 -19.39 -6.63
N ARG A 253 -6.96 -19.07 -7.88
CA ARG A 253 -7.09 -19.97 -9.01
C ARG A 253 -5.74 -20.44 -9.51
N LYS A 254 -5.67 -21.70 -9.95
CA LYS A 254 -4.49 -22.19 -10.66
C LYS A 254 -4.33 -21.39 -11.95
N ARG A 255 -3.09 -21.04 -12.25
CA ARG A 255 -2.72 -20.40 -13.52
C ARG A 255 -3.18 -21.28 -14.66
N PRO A 256 -3.91 -20.75 -15.67
CA PRO A 256 -4.31 -21.54 -16.82
C PRO A 256 -3.08 -22.00 -17.61
N SER A 257 -3.15 -23.19 -18.22
CA SER A 257 -2.09 -23.65 -19.12
C SER A 257 -2.00 -22.72 -20.34
N LEU A 258 -0.81 -22.56 -20.90
CA LEU A 258 -0.55 -21.74 -22.11
C LEU A 258 -1.54 -22.06 -23.24
N THR A 259 -1.85 -23.35 -23.47
CA THR A 259 -2.80 -23.82 -24.44
C THR A 259 -4.24 -23.31 -24.24
N LEU A 260 -4.66 -23.02 -23.04
CA LEU A 260 -6.02 -22.50 -22.76
C LEU A 260 -6.11 -20.99 -22.95
N ILE A 261 -5.04 -20.25 -22.65
CA ILE A 261 -4.97 -18.81 -22.88
C ILE A 261 -4.93 -18.53 -24.39
N ASP A 262 -4.07 -19.24 -25.13
CA ASP A 262 -3.94 -19.07 -26.57
C ASP A 262 -5.22 -19.45 -27.31
N LYS A 263 -5.92 -20.51 -26.90
CA LYS A 263 -7.21 -20.89 -27.50
C LYS A 263 -8.33 -19.90 -27.18
N LYS A 264 -8.36 -19.29 -25.99
CA LYS A 264 -9.35 -18.25 -25.69
C LYS A 264 -9.04 -16.95 -26.41
N GLN A 265 -7.77 -16.59 -26.62
CA GLN A 265 -7.36 -15.45 -27.43
C GLN A 265 -7.67 -15.68 -28.92
N GLN A 266 -7.43 -16.87 -29.48
CA GLN A 266 -7.80 -17.22 -30.85
C GLN A 266 -9.32 -17.18 -31.08
N SER A 267 -10.12 -17.66 -30.15
CA SER A 267 -11.58 -17.54 -30.20
C SER A 267 -12.12 -16.12 -30.19
N LEU A 268 -11.31 -15.15 -29.70
CA LEU A 268 -11.64 -13.72 -29.73
C LEU A 268 -11.41 -13.10 -31.12
N MET A 269 -10.42 -13.58 -31.88
CA MET A 269 -10.16 -13.10 -33.23
C MET A 269 -11.19 -13.63 -34.26
N GLU A 270 -11.79 -14.80 -34.00
CA GLU A 270 -12.85 -15.35 -34.84
C GLU A 270 -14.19 -14.59 -34.72
N TRP A 271 -14.34 -13.69 -33.75
CA TRP A 271 -15.55 -12.90 -33.54
C TRP A 271 -15.35 -11.39 -33.81
N MET A 272 -14.17 -10.97 -34.26
CA MET A 272 -13.87 -9.60 -34.76
C MET A 272 -13.78 -9.61 -36.30
#